data_09162e40d610023b28d3b94c05b56274
#
_entry.id   09162e40d610023b28d3b94c05b56274
#
_cell.length_a   1.000
_cell.length_b   1.000
_cell.length_c   1.000
_cell.angle_alpha   90.00
_cell.angle_beta   90.00
_cell.angle_gamma   90.00
#
_symmetry.space_group_name_H-M   'P 1'
#
loop_
_entity.id
_entity.type
_entity.pdbx_description
1 polymer ?
#
loop_
_entity_poly.entity_id
_entity_poly.type
_entity_poly.pdbx_seq_one_letter_code
_entity_poly.pdbx_strand_id
1 'polypeptide(L)'
;MMDQRISMITLGTADMDRAVAFYKAMGWVQANEGSDEGIAFFNVQNSVFALYPWKGVAEEFGQTEEEFGRPNVVLAYNVDAKEKVAPVLDQALAAGGTIAKPAQDVFWGGHSGYFRDPDGHYWEVAHNPFSPLGPNGEAQIGGAA
;
A
#
# COMPACT_ATOMS: atom_id res chain seq x y z
N MET A 1 -24.29 -0.10 -13.92
CA MET A 1 -23.07 0.74 -13.95
C MET A 1 -22.20 0.42 -12.73
N MET A 2 -20.92 0.66 -12.84
CA MET A 2 -20.01 0.46 -11.71
C MET A 2 -19.93 1.76 -10.91
N ASP A 3 -20.25 1.70 -9.63
CA ASP A 3 -20.07 2.86 -8.73
C ASP A 3 -18.58 3.18 -8.58
N GLN A 4 -18.29 4.43 -8.27
CA GLN A 4 -16.91 4.94 -8.16
C GLN A 4 -16.30 4.55 -6.81
N ARG A 5 -16.00 3.26 -6.64
CA ARG A 5 -15.37 2.72 -5.44
C ARG A 5 -14.55 1.47 -5.75
N ILE A 6 -13.52 1.26 -4.93
CA ILE A 6 -12.71 0.03 -4.97
C ILE A 6 -12.98 -0.70 -3.65
N SER A 7 -13.47 -1.94 -3.74
CA SER A 7 -13.80 -2.74 -2.55
C SER A 7 -12.58 -3.45 -1.97
N MET A 8 -11.67 -3.89 -2.84
CA MET A 8 -10.50 -4.64 -2.41
C MET A 8 -9.33 -4.42 -3.37
N ILE A 9 -8.14 -4.34 -2.81
CA ILE A 9 -6.89 -4.36 -3.57
C ILE A 9 -6.13 -5.59 -3.10
N THR A 10 -5.82 -6.50 -4.03
CA THR A 10 -5.05 -7.71 -3.73
C THR A 10 -3.66 -7.58 -4.35
N LEU A 11 -2.64 -7.70 -3.52
CA LEU A 11 -1.25 -7.75 -3.97
C LEU A 11 -0.71 -9.18 -3.81
N GLY A 12 0.02 -9.62 -4.82
CA GLY A 12 0.69 -10.91 -4.76
C GLY A 12 1.96 -10.86 -3.91
N THR A 13 2.29 -11.99 -3.31
CA THR A 13 3.54 -12.15 -2.56
C THR A 13 4.19 -13.49 -2.84
N ALA A 14 5.50 -13.50 -2.77
CA ALA A 14 6.28 -14.74 -2.83
C ALA A 14 6.39 -15.43 -1.45
N ASP A 15 6.09 -14.69 -0.36
CA ASP A 15 6.26 -15.19 1.00
C ASP A 15 5.21 -14.52 1.90
N MET A 16 4.14 -15.25 2.20
CA MET A 16 3.01 -14.73 2.99
C MET A 16 3.44 -14.26 4.38
N ASP A 17 4.26 -15.04 5.07
CA ASP A 17 4.69 -14.70 6.43
C ASP A 17 5.48 -13.39 6.45
N ARG A 18 6.40 -13.24 5.51
CA ARG A 18 7.20 -12.03 5.36
C ARG A 18 6.33 -10.82 5.02
N ALA A 19 5.41 -10.97 4.08
CA ALA A 19 4.51 -9.89 3.67
C ALA A 19 3.61 -9.44 4.82
N VAL A 20 2.99 -10.38 5.52
CA VAL A 20 2.14 -10.09 6.67
C VAL A 20 2.94 -9.40 7.78
N ALA A 21 4.14 -9.91 8.08
CA ALA A 21 5.00 -9.32 9.09
C ALA A 21 5.37 -7.86 8.76
N PHE A 22 5.61 -7.57 7.48
CA PHE A 22 5.91 -6.19 7.05
C PHE A 22 4.75 -5.24 7.37
N TYR A 23 3.53 -5.56 6.94
CA TYR A 23 2.39 -4.65 7.16
C TYR A 23 2.00 -4.54 8.64
N LYS A 24 2.17 -5.62 9.42
CA LYS A 24 2.03 -5.54 10.88
C LYS A 24 3.08 -4.59 11.49
N ALA A 25 4.33 -4.66 11.03
CA ALA A 25 5.39 -3.77 11.49
C ALA A 25 5.14 -2.31 11.09
N MET A 26 4.38 -2.08 10.01
CA MET A 26 3.91 -0.75 9.63
C MET A 26 2.75 -0.25 10.50
N GLY A 27 2.24 -1.07 11.41
CA GLY A 27 1.17 -0.69 12.31
C GLY A 27 -0.21 -1.20 11.93
N TRP A 28 -0.32 -2.05 10.92
CA TRP A 28 -1.62 -2.58 10.49
C TRP A 28 -1.99 -3.84 11.26
N VAL A 29 -3.29 -4.06 11.40
CA VAL A 29 -3.85 -5.23 12.09
C VAL A 29 -4.51 -6.14 11.07
N GLN A 30 -4.10 -7.41 11.03
CA GLN A 30 -4.70 -8.40 10.14
C GLN A 30 -6.12 -8.72 10.62
N ALA A 31 -7.10 -8.61 9.73
CA ALA A 31 -8.50 -8.81 10.06
C ALA A 31 -8.85 -10.29 10.29
N ASN A 32 -8.18 -11.21 9.58
CA ASN A 32 -8.42 -12.65 9.66
C ASN A 32 -7.24 -13.41 10.28
N GLU A 33 -6.62 -12.84 11.29
CA GLU A 33 -5.48 -13.48 11.96
C GLU A 33 -5.87 -14.86 12.50
N GLY A 34 -5.00 -15.84 12.31
CA GLY A 34 -5.24 -17.22 12.71
C GLY A 34 -6.10 -18.02 11.74
N SER A 35 -6.57 -17.44 10.66
CA SER A 35 -7.28 -18.14 9.61
C SER A 35 -6.33 -19.00 8.79
N ASP A 36 -6.84 -20.13 8.28
CA ASP A 36 -6.10 -21.05 7.38
C ASP A 36 -6.50 -20.86 5.91
N GLU A 37 -7.13 -19.75 5.57
CA GLU A 37 -7.63 -19.47 4.22
C GLU A 37 -6.54 -19.26 3.18
N GLY A 38 -5.30 -19.02 3.61
CA GLY A 38 -4.17 -18.80 2.70
C GLY A 38 -4.12 -17.38 2.11
N ILE A 39 -4.96 -16.49 2.60
CA ILE A 39 -5.02 -15.08 2.23
C ILE A 39 -5.03 -14.23 3.50
N ALA A 40 -4.38 -13.08 3.49
CA ALA A 40 -4.39 -12.16 4.62
C ALA A 40 -5.16 -10.90 4.23
N PHE A 41 -6.10 -10.50 5.09
CA PHE A 41 -6.91 -9.30 4.91
C PHE A 41 -6.58 -8.25 5.95
N PHE A 42 -6.52 -7.02 5.49
CA PHE A 42 -6.38 -5.83 6.34
C PHE A 42 -7.49 -4.87 5.99
N ASN A 43 -8.30 -4.47 6.96
CA ASN A 43 -9.29 -3.43 6.74
C ASN A 43 -8.57 -2.09 6.66
N VAL A 44 -8.70 -1.43 5.53
CA VAL A 44 -8.22 -0.07 5.32
C VAL A 44 -9.43 0.83 5.13
N GLN A 45 -9.22 2.14 5.13
CA GLN A 45 -10.33 3.07 5.06
C GLN A 45 -11.16 2.85 3.79
N ASN A 46 -12.44 2.50 3.99
CA ASN A 46 -13.43 2.28 2.92
C ASN A 46 -13.08 1.16 1.92
N SER A 47 -12.14 0.28 2.25
CA SER A 47 -11.69 -0.77 1.37
C SER A 47 -11.03 -1.90 2.15
N VAL A 48 -10.60 -2.93 1.46
CA VAL A 48 -9.83 -4.04 2.03
C VAL A 48 -8.55 -4.19 1.24
N PHE A 49 -7.45 -4.35 1.96
CA PHE A 49 -6.16 -4.70 1.38
C PHE A 49 -5.90 -6.18 1.64
N ALA A 50 -5.55 -6.92 0.60
CA ALA A 50 -5.31 -8.35 0.70
C ALA A 50 -3.92 -8.72 0.18
N LEU A 51 -3.33 -9.71 0.83
CA LEU A 51 -2.08 -10.35 0.39
C LEU A 51 -2.38 -11.80 0.04
N TYR A 52 -1.93 -12.25 -1.12
CA TYR A 52 -2.17 -13.58 -1.62
C TYR A 52 -0.94 -14.09 -2.36
N PRO A 53 -0.62 -15.41 -2.29
CA PRO A 53 0.52 -15.93 -3.06
C PRO A 53 0.37 -15.65 -4.55
N TRP A 54 1.45 -15.23 -5.21
CA TRP A 54 1.45 -15.01 -6.67
C TRP A 54 0.90 -16.21 -7.43
N LYS A 55 1.25 -17.42 -6.97
CA LYS A 55 0.74 -18.65 -7.59
C LYS A 55 -0.80 -18.68 -7.53
N GLY A 56 -1.39 -18.36 -6.39
CA GLY A 56 -2.84 -18.34 -6.23
C GLY A 56 -3.49 -17.26 -7.09
N VAL A 57 -2.88 -16.08 -7.17
CA VAL A 57 -3.39 -15.01 -8.04
C VAL A 57 -3.40 -15.46 -9.50
N ALA A 58 -2.33 -16.06 -9.96
CA ALA A 58 -2.22 -16.54 -11.35
C ALA A 58 -3.23 -17.68 -11.64
N GLU A 59 -3.40 -18.58 -10.69
CA GLU A 59 -4.33 -19.72 -10.83
C GLU A 59 -5.79 -19.28 -11.01
N GLU A 60 -6.18 -18.12 -10.44
CA GLU A 60 -7.52 -17.57 -10.66
C GLU A 60 -7.82 -17.31 -12.14
N PHE A 61 -6.79 -17.09 -12.94
CA PHE A 61 -6.89 -16.81 -14.37
C PHE A 61 -6.45 -17.99 -15.23
N GLY A 62 -6.26 -19.19 -14.63
CA GLY A 62 -5.78 -20.35 -15.34
C GLY A 62 -4.37 -20.20 -15.88
N GLN A 63 -3.54 -19.40 -15.21
CA GLN A 63 -2.17 -19.08 -15.65
C GLN A 63 -1.13 -19.57 -14.65
N THR A 64 0.11 -19.78 -15.15
CA THR A 64 1.27 -19.91 -14.28
C THR A 64 1.70 -18.52 -13.80
N GLU A 65 2.52 -18.44 -12.75
CA GLU A 65 3.08 -17.18 -12.29
C GLU A 65 3.83 -16.45 -13.39
N GLU A 66 4.58 -17.19 -14.22
CA GLU A 66 5.35 -16.63 -15.31
C GLU A 66 4.45 -16.00 -16.38
N GLU A 67 3.37 -16.70 -16.75
CA GLU A 67 2.39 -16.18 -17.70
C GLU A 67 1.67 -14.94 -17.19
N PHE A 68 1.29 -14.96 -15.90
CA PHE A 68 0.61 -13.83 -15.27
C PHE A 68 1.52 -12.61 -15.14
N GLY A 69 2.78 -12.84 -14.80
CA GLY A 69 3.77 -11.78 -14.61
C GLY A 69 3.60 -11.04 -13.29
N ARG A 70 4.08 -9.81 -13.27
CA ARG A 70 4.05 -8.92 -12.10
C ARG A 70 3.42 -7.58 -12.48
N PRO A 71 2.08 -7.49 -12.48
CA PRO A 71 1.41 -6.22 -12.79
C PRO A 71 1.87 -5.13 -11.83
N ASN A 72 2.09 -3.94 -12.37
CA ASN A 72 2.54 -2.81 -11.58
C ASN A 72 1.39 -1.89 -11.21
N VAL A 73 1.36 -1.52 -9.96
CA VAL A 73 0.51 -0.47 -9.41
C VAL A 73 1.35 0.32 -8.41
N VAL A 74 1.10 1.62 -8.29
CA VAL A 74 1.69 2.43 -7.24
C VAL A 74 0.58 2.80 -6.27
N LEU A 75 0.74 2.38 -5.03
CA LEU A 75 -0.15 2.76 -3.95
C LEU A 75 0.38 4.03 -3.30
N ALA A 76 -0.48 4.79 -2.65
CA ALA A 76 -0.07 6.02 -1.98
C ALA A 76 -0.65 6.10 -0.58
N TYR A 77 0.15 6.61 0.31
CA TYR A 77 -0.24 6.97 1.67
C TYR A 77 0.04 8.44 1.87
N ASN A 78 -1.01 9.24 2.02
CA ASN A 78 -0.87 10.67 2.23
C ASN A 78 -0.85 11.00 3.71
N VAL A 79 0.01 11.94 4.08
CA VAL A 79 0.16 12.45 5.44
C VAL A 79 -0.26 13.93 5.49
N ASP A 80 -0.61 14.40 6.68
CA ASP A 80 -1.15 15.75 6.88
C ASP A 80 -0.08 16.83 7.07
N ALA A 81 1.20 16.46 7.13
CA ALA A 81 2.31 17.38 7.27
C ALA A 81 3.55 16.84 6.59
N LYS A 82 4.36 17.72 5.98
CA LYS A 82 5.54 17.26 5.26
C LYS A 82 6.57 16.58 6.16
N GLU A 83 6.63 16.96 7.43
CA GLU A 83 7.55 16.37 8.42
C GLU A 83 7.23 14.92 8.74
N LYS A 84 6.06 14.43 8.34
CA LYS A 84 5.61 13.05 8.56
C LYS A 84 6.03 12.10 7.44
N VAL A 85 6.50 12.62 6.31
CA VAL A 85 6.88 11.77 5.17
C VAL A 85 8.11 10.91 5.48
N ALA A 86 9.21 11.52 5.87
CA ALA A 86 10.46 10.79 6.16
C ALA A 86 10.30 9.74 7.26
N PRO A 87 9.60 10.01 8.39
CA PRO A 87 9.39 8.99 9.42
C PRO A 87 8.67 7.73 8.93
N VAL A 88 7.72 7.86 8.01
CA VAL A 88 7.03 6.71 7.42
C VAL A 88 7.99 5.89 6.56
N LEU A 89 8.84 6.54 5.77
CA LEU A 89 9.87 5.86 4.98
C LEU A 89 10.86 5.11 5.89
N ASP A 90 11.28 5.73 6.99
CA ASP A 90 12.18 5.10 7.96
C ASP A 90 11.51 3.88 8.61
N GLN A 91 10.22 3.98 8.93
CA GLN A 91 9.44 2.86 9.45
C GLN A 91 9.40 1.71 8.44
N ALA A 92 9.18 2.00 7.17
CA ALA A 92 9.14 0.99 6.12
C ALA A 92 10.50 0.27 6.00
N LEU A 93 11.59 1.02 6.06
CA LEU A 93 12.95 0.45 6.02
C LEU A 93 13.17 -0.47 7.23
N ALA A 94 12.80 -0.04 8.42
CA ALA A 94 12.94 -0.84 9.64
C ALA A 94 12.04 -2.10 9.61
N ALA A 95 10.91 -2.04 8.92
CA ALA A 95 9.98 -3.15 8.79
C ALA A 95 10.39 -4.20 7.75
N GLY A 96 11.44 -3.96 6.98
CA GLY A 96 11.97 -4.89 5.98
C GLY A 96 11.75 -4.48 4.53
N GLY A 97 11.24 -3.26 4.31
CA GLY A 97 11.15 -2.68 2.98
C GLY A 97 12.44 -1.98 2.56
N THR A 98 12.39 -1.32 1.42
CA THR A 98 13.51 -0.52 0.90
C THR A 98 13.01 0.87 0.55
N ILE A 99 13.88 1.87 0.62
CA ILE A 99 13.57 3.22 0.18
C ILE A 99 13.91 3.31 -1.31
N ALA A 100 12.88 3.50 -2.13
CA ALA A 100 13.04 3.65 -3.57
C ALA A 100 13.41 5.10 -3.93
N LYS A 101 12.89 6.06 -3.17
CA LYS A 101 13.17 7.47 -3.36
C LYS A 101 13.05 8.20 -2.03
N PRO A 102 14.09 8.89 -1.56
CA PRO A 102 14.02 9.60 -0.28
C PRO A 102 13.01 10.75 -0.32
N ALA A 103 12.57 11.17 0.86
CA ALA A 103 11.67 12.30 0.99
C ALA A 103 12.32 13.58 0.46
N GLN A 104 11.61 14.32 -0.39
CA GLN A 104 12.09 15.57 -0.98
C GLN A 104 10.92 16.43 -1.42
N ASP A 105 11.19 17.72 -1.55
CA ASP A 105 10.24 18.63 -2.18
C ASP A 105 10.13 18.29 -3.67
N VAL A 106 8.91 18.37 -4.20
CA VAL A 106 8.63 18.04 -5.60
C VAL A 106 8.09 19.24 -6.35
N PHE A 107 8.20 19.21 -7.69
CA PHE A 107 7.94 20.37 -8.55
C PHE A 107 6.51 20.92 -8.43
N TRP A 108 5.51 20.09 -8.10
CA TRP A 108 4.13 20.53 -7.95
C TRP A 108 3.82 21.17 -6.59
N GLY A 109 4.84 21.35 -5.73
CA GLY A 109 4.72 22.04 -4.44
C GLY A 109 4.49 21.12 -3.25
N GLY A 110 4.45 19.82 -3.45
CA GLY A 110 4.33 18.84 -2.39
C GLY A 110 5.67 18.36 -1.86
N HIS A 111 5.61 17.35 -0.99
CA HIS A 111 6.77 16.68 -0.41
C HIS A 111 6.49 15.19 -0.40
N SER A 112 7.34 14.40 -1.01
CA SER A 112 7.07 12.96 -1.14
C SER A 112 8.34 12.13 -1.20
N GLY A 113 8.17 10.85 -0.92
CA GLY A 113 9.17 9.82 -1.13
C GLY A 113 8.47 8.49 -1.43
N TYR A 114 9.24 7.46 -1.71
CA TYR A 114 8.71 6.15 -2.07
C TYR A 114 9.44 5.06 -1.33
N PHE A 115 8.70 4.06 -0.86
CA PHE A 115 9.29 2.81 -0.40
C PHE A 115 8.76 1.65 -1.24
N ARG A 116 9.45 0.52 -1.16
CA ARG A 116 8.99 -0.75 -1.70
C ARG A 116 8.79 -1.71 -0.53
N ASP A 117 7.70 -2.47 -0.59
CA ASP A 117 7.52 -3.55 0.36
C ASP A 117 8.48 -4.73 0.05
N PRO A 118 8.54 -5.79 0.85
CA PRO A 118 9.46 -6.90 0.60
C PRO A 118 9.27 -7.62 -0.73
N ASP A 119 8.10 -7.53 -1.34
CA ASP A 119 7.81 -8.09 -2.66
C ASP A 119 8.08 -7.11 -3.80
N GLY A 120 8.47 -5.88 -3.49
CA GLY A 120 8.79 -4.86 -4.47
C GLY A 120 7.62 -4.00 -4.90
N HIS A 121 6.49 -4.06 -4.22
CA HIS A 121 5.36 -3.16 -4.50
C HIS A 121 5.70 -1.75 -4.05
N TYR A 122 5.40 -0.78 -4.92
CA TYR A 122 5.73 0.63 -4.68
C TYR A 122 4.63 1.33 -3.90
N TRP A 123 5.07 2.12 -2.92
CA TRP A 123 4.23 3.01 -2.15
C TRP A 123 4.79 4.41 -2.17
N GLU A 124 3.97 5.37 -2.59
CA GLU A 124 4.27 6.79 -2.41
C GLU A 124 3.82 7.21 -1.00
N VAL A 125 4.67 7.96 -0.32
CA VAL A 125 4.30 8.67 0.92
C VAL A 125 4.38 10.15 0.61
N ALA A 126 3.26 10.86 0.71
CA ALA A 126 3.18 12.24 0.23
C ALA A 126 2.41 13.16 1.15
N HIS A 127 2.89 14.39 1.23
CA HIS A 127 2.12 15.53 1.73
C HIS A 127 1.76 16.43 0.56
N ASN A 128 0.46 16.63 0.36
CA ASN A 128 -0.07 17.53 -0.66
C ASN A 128 -0.73 18.74 0.03
N PRO A 129 -0.07 19.92 0.04
CA PRO A 129 -0.63 21.08 0.71
C PRO A 129 -1.87 21.67 0.01
N PHE A 130 -2.13 21.27 -1.24
CA PHE A 130 -3.26 21.75 -2.03
C PHE A 130 -4.51 20.89 -1.89
N SER A 131 -4.40 19.70 -1.31
CA SER A 131 -5.51 18.78 -1.10
C SER A 131 -5.44 18.23 0.31
N PRO A 132 -5.89 19.01 1.31
CA PRO A 132 -5.88 18.57 2.70
C PRO A 132 -6.66 17.28 2.88
N LEU A 133 -6.19 16.43 3.77
CA LEU A 133 -6.89 15.20 4.12
C LEU A 133 -8.22 15.53 4.81
N GLY A 134 -9.20 14.65 4.61
CA GLY A 134 -10.47 14.72 5.32
C GLY A 134 -10.32 14.42 6.82
N PRO A 135 -11.42 14.53 7.58
CA PRO A 135 -11.37 14.42 9.05
C PRO A 135 -10.91 13.05 9.56
N ASN A 136 -10.99 12.02 8.74
CA ASN A 136 -10.54 10.67 9.10
C ASN A 136 -9.25 10.27 8.35
N GLY A 137 -8.54 11.24 7.76
CA GLY A 137 -7.31 10.98 7.01
C GLY A 137 -7.54 10.59 5.56
N GLU A 138 -8.75 10.64 5.07
CA GLU A 138 -9.07 10.30 3.69
C GLU A 138 -8.49 11.31 2.71
N ALA A 139 -7.87 10.81 1.63
CA ALA A 139 -7.35 11.64 0.56
C ALA A 139 -8.49 12.10 -0.35
N GLN A 140 -8.44 13.37 -0.74
CA GLN A 140 -9.40 13.99 -1.64
C GLN A 140 -8.64 14.90 -2.60
N ILE A 141 -9.05 14.91 -3.87
CA ILE A 141 -8.50 15.83 -4.86
C ILE A 141 -9.54 16.89 -5.16
N GLY A 142 -9.10 18.13 -5.31
CA GLY A 142 -9.99 19.27 -5.59
C GLY A 142 -10.44 20.00 -4.34
N GLY A 143 -9.80 19.72 -3.22
CA GLY A 143 -10.09 20.35 -1.94
C GLY A 143 -11.26 19.71 -1.20
N ALA A 144 -11.20 19.76 0.14
CA ALA A 144 -12.31 19.37 0.98
C ALA A 144 -13.46 20.35 0.78
N ALA A 145 -14.60 19.83 0.41
CA ALA A 145 -15.81 20.64 0.39
C ALA A 145 -16.22 21.00 1.81
#